data_332cf66c5e2a1db9c3f0e9efc6fc6e1e
#
_entry.id   332cf66c5e2a1db9c3f0e9efc6fc6e1e
#
_cell.length_a   1.000
_cell.length_b   1.000
_cell.length_c   1.000
_cell.angle_alpha   90.00
_cell.angle_beta   90.00
_cell.angle_gamma   90.00
#
_symmetry.space_group_name_H-M   'P 1'
#
loop_
_entity.id
_entity.type
_entity.pdbx_description
1 polymer ?
#
loop_
_entity_poly.entity_id
_entity_poly.type
_entity_poly.pdbx_seq_one_letter_code
_entity_poly.pdbx_strand_id
1 'polypeptide(L)'
;MAFRLAGRIDLVAFVYAFYYTTLFGGFALGMVLVREGGATRVYRAAIFLWAALSLGAALLFQYMIGLSALICYFLVRGLAEGVYWSARHRAFLWSVKDAGRDSFALKLQSIVVSLSVVLPLLGGAAITYLGPALGLDSGPGRLPVGYVPVFILTGSVMLLALLCSPKLEIGRSPLSFRAIMGVFKLATARSWRLYLALTGVAGALLSLAGGIQTFGVLKTEFRIGALNAAIALLSSFSFLILGKYFTGRKGARLHGVLVGSLADFSSRTVYALLPTAGGLAAKSLLDALIVPLKSLLGENVQFALIERLCRKAEVSASELYLFREMLFWFARLAACLVAGLAFAAISIMASAFGSAGIAPRLTARALIALSAPVAILEYFFVRSFAKANAAP
;
A
#
# COMPACT_ATOMS: atom_id res chain seq x y z
N MET A 1 8.46 3.80 -11.85
CA MET A 1 7.82 3.64 -13.17
C MET A 1 6.93 4.82 -13.55
N ALA A 2 5.82 5.09 -12.84
CA ALA A 2 4.86 6.15 -13.24
C ALA A 2 5.51 7.53 -13.43
N PHE A 3 6.31 7.99 -12.48
CA PHE A 3 7.01 9.29 -12.60
C PHE A 3 8.03 9.33 -13.73
N ARG A 4 8.70 8.21 -14.01
CA ARG A 4 9.69 8.13 -15.11
C ARG A 4 9.05 8.30 -16.49
N LEU A 5 7.81 7.83 -16.65
CA LEU A 5 7.06 7.98 -17.91
C LEU A 5 6.30 9.31 -17.99
N ALA A 6 5.72 9.75 -16.89
CA ALA A 6 4.91 10.97 -16.87
C ALA A 6 5.74 12.26 -16.73
N GLY A 7 6.91 12.21 -16.06
CA GLY A 7 7.79 13.35 -15.80
C GLY A 7 7.22 14.42 -14.86
N ARG A 8 5.92 14.37 -14.53
CA ARG A 8 5.16 15.38 -13.78
C ARG A 8 4.35 14.74 -12.66
N ILE A 9 4.30 15.37 -11.50
CA ILE A 9 3.57 14.83 -10.32
C ILE A 9 2.06 14.85 -10.50
N ASP A 10 1.51 15.89 -11.14
CA ASP A 10 0.08 15.99 -11.41
C ASP A 10 -0.42 14.87 -12.32
N LEU A 11 0.34 14.50 -13.35
CA LEU A 11 0.02 13.35 -14.19
C LEU A 11 0.12 12.02 -13.41
N VAL A 12 1.11 11.89 -12.53
CA VAL A 12 1.23 10.74 -11.64
C VAL A 12 0.03 10.68 -10.68
N ALA A 13 -0.36 11.79 -10.07
CA ALA A 13 -1.53 11.87 -9.20
C ALA A 13 -2.82 11.51 -9.95
N PHE A 14 -2.97 11.97 -11.19
CA PHE A 14 -4.10 11.63 -12.05
C PHE A 14 -4.17 10.12 -12.33
N VAL A 15 -3.05 9.50 -12.71
CA VAL A 15 -2.97 8.04 -12.94
C VAL A 15 -3.32 7.26 -11.65
N TYR A 16 -2.83 7.71 -10.50
CA TYR A 16 -3.16 7.08 -9.22
C TYR A 16 -4.63 7.28 -8.81
N ALA A 17 -5.27 8.39 -9.19
CA ALA A 17 -6.71 8.57 -8.97
C ALA A 17 -7.52 7.50 -9.74
N PHE A 18 -7.19 7.22 -10.99
CA PHE A 18 -7.78 6.11 -11.75
C PHE A 18 -7.51 4.76 -11.10
N TYR A 19 -6.26 4.50 -10.72
CA TYR A 19 -5.89 3.27 -10.02
C TYR A 19 -6.72 3.07 -8.75
N TYR A 20 -6.83 4.07 -7.88
CA TYR A 20 -7.60 3.96 -6.64
C TYR A 20 -9.10 3.80 -6.91
N THR A 21 -9.63 4.41 -7.95
CA THR A 21 -11.04 4.25 -8.33
C THR A 21 -11.32 2.83 -8.81
N THR A 22 -10.47 2.26 -9.65
CA THR A 22 -10.62 0.88 -10.11
C THR A 22 -10.28 -0.14 -9.04
N LEU A 23 -9.38 0.17 -8.11
CA LEU A 23 -9.10 -0.64 -6.92
C LEU A 23 -10.35 -0.78 -6.05
N PHE A 24 -11.04 0.32 -5.76
CA PHE A 24 -12.30 0.27 -5.02
C PHE A 24 -13.39 -0.46 -5.81
N GLY A 25 -13.57 -0.15 -7.09
CA GLY A 25 -14.51 -0.84 -7.96
C GLY A 25 -14.26 -2.35 -8.04
N GLY A 26 -12.99 -2.75 -8.17
CA GLY A 26 -12.58 -4.17 -8.13
C GLY A 26 -12.84 -4.82 -6.78
N PHE A 27 -12.61 -4.11 -5.68
CA PHE A 27 -12.92 -4.61 -4.34
C PHE A 27 -14.43 -4.84 -4.15
N ALA A 28 -15.25 -3.88 -4.54
CA ALA A 28 -16.71 -3.99 -4.48
C ALA A 28 -17.23 -5.14 -5.36
N LEU A 29 -16.75 -5.22 -6.61
CA LEU A 29 -17.05 -6.32 -7.52
C LEU A 29 -16.63 -7.67 -6.93
N GLY A 30 -15.42 -7.77 -6.40
CA GLY A 30 -14.90 -8.98 -5.77
C GLY A 30 -15.76 -9.42 -4.57
N MET A 31 -16.26 -8.50 -3.76
CA MET A 31 -17.17 -8.82 -2.66
C MET A 31 -18.49 -9.42 -3.16
N VAL A 32 -19.06 -8.91 -4.26
CA VAL A 32 -20.26 -9.45 -4.88
C VAL A 32 -19.98 -10.84 -5.47
N LEU A 33 -18.92 -10.98 -6.25
CA LEU A 33 -18.54 -12.25 -6.88
C LEU A 33 -18.23 -13.35 -5.86
N VAL A 34 -17.60 -13.02 -4.74
CA VAL A 34 -17.33 -13.99 -3.66
C VAL A 34 -18.63 -14.48 -3.04
N ARG A 35 -19.65 -13.62 -2.94
CA ARG A 35 -20.98 -14.01 -2.45
C ARG A 35 -21.63 -15.05 -3.38
N GLU A 36 -21.52 -14.89 -4.69
CA GLU A 36 -22.21 -15.69 -5.70
C GLU A 36 -21.40 -16.91 -6.13
N GLY A 37 -20.13 -16.74 -6.44
CA GLY A 37 -19.29 -17.73 -7.10
C GLY A 37 -18.33 -18.52 -6.19
N GLY A 38 -18.25 -18.14 -4.91
CA GLY A 38 -17.31 -18.72 -3.95
C GLY A 38 -15.92 -18.11 -4.00
N ALA A 39 -15.31 -17.95 -2.82
CA ALA A 39 -14.05 -17.21 -2.66
C ALA A 39 -12.86 -17.83 -3.39
N THR A 40 -12.79 -19.15 -3.50
CA THR A 40 -11.71 -19.83 -4.23
C THR A 40 -11.66 -19.42 -5.69
N ARG A 41 -12.82 -19.40 -6.36
CA ARG A 41 -12.89 -19.03 -7.78
C ARG A 41 -12.51 -17.58 -7.99
N VAL A 42 -13.02 -16.68 -7.15
CA VAL A 42 -12.71 -15.24 -7.22
C VAL A 42 -11.23 -14.98 -6.94
N TYR A 43 -10.66 -15.64 -5.93
CA TYR A 43 -9.25 -15.54 -5.59
C TYR A 43 -8.35 -16.00 -6.75
N ARG A 44 -8.67 -17.16 -7.34
CA ARG A 44 -7.94 -17.69 -8.50
C ARG A 44 -8.07 -16.81 -9.73
N ALA A 45 -9.28 -16.31 -10.02
CA ALA A 45 -9.51 -15.38 -11.13
C ALA A 45 -8.72 -14.08 -10.96
N ALA A 46 -8.64 -13.54 -9.74
CA ALA A 46 -7.85 -12.35 -9.45
C ALA A 46 -6.34 -12.58 -9.64
N ILE A 47 -5.81 -13.71 -9.18
CA ILE A 47 -4.38 -14.08 -9.40
C ILE A 47 -4.11 -14.25 -10.89
N PHE A 48 -5.00 -14.94 -11.62
CA PHE A 48 -4.87 -15.10 -13.06
C PHE A 48 -4.87 -13.76 -13.80
N LEU A 49 -5.82 -12.87 -13.47
CA LEU A 49 -5.89 -11.54 -14.05
C LEU A 49 -4.62 -10.72 -13.77
N TRP A 50 -4.08 -10.84 -12.57
CA TRP A 50 -2.83 -10.18 -12.20
C TRP A 50 -1.62 -10.76 -12.93
N ALA A 51 -1.56 -12.08 -13.11
CA ALA A 51 -0.54 -12.73 -13.93
C ALA A 51 -0.62 -12.28 -15.39
N ALA A 52 -1.81 -12.32 -15.98
CA ALA A 52 -2.06 -11.90 -17.35
C ALA A 52 -1.69 -10.41 -17.55
N LEU A 53 -2.04 -9.54 -16.60
CA LEU A 53 -1.65 -8.14 -16.62
C LEU A 53 -0.13 -7.97 -16.58
N SER A 54 0.58 -8.73 -15.73
CA SER A 54 2.05 -8.63 -15.63
C SER A 54 2.73 -9.09 -16.92
N LEU A 55 2.28 -10.20 -17.50
CA LEU A 55 2.79 -10.66 -18.79
C LEU A 55 2.42 -9.70 -19.92
N GLY A 56 1.18 -9.20 -19.94
CA GLY A 56 0.72 -8.21 -20.89
C GLY A 56 1.46 -6.87 -20.79
N ALA A 57 1.86 -6.47 -19.58
CA ALA A 57 2.64 -5.25 -19.37
C ALA A 57 4.02 -5.32 -20.02
N ALA A 58 4.64 -6.51 -20.08
CA ALA A 58 5.89 -6.71 -20.80
C ALA A 58 5.76 -6.34 -22.28
N LEU A 59 4.63 -6.66 -22.91
CA LEU A 59 4.32 -6.30 -24.30
C LEU A 59 3.83 -4.85 -24.40
N LEU A 60 2.88 -4.45 -23.55
CA LEU A 60 2.25 -3.13 -23.56
C LEU A 60 3.29 -2.01 -23.59
N PHE A 61 4.28 -2.06 -22.67
CA PHE A 61 5.29 -1.01 -22.55
C PHE A 61 6.41 -1.09 -23.61
N GLN A 62 6.44 -2.13 -24.43
CA GLN A 62 7.31 -2.19 -25.61
C GLN A 62 6.67 -1.52 -26.83
N TYR A 63 5.35 -1.68 -27.01
CA TYR A 63 4.65 -1.24 -28.21
C TYR A 63 3.88 0.07 -28.02
N MET A 64 3.36 0.33 -26.81
CA MET A 64 2.65 1.57 -26.51
C MET A 64 3.56 2.54 -25.72
N ILE A 65 3.62 3.78 -26.20
CA ILE A 65 4.43 4.83 -25.56
C ILE A 65 3.52 5.80 -24.83
N GLY A 66 3.94 6.21 -23.63
CA GLY A 66 3.40 7.36 -22.95
C GLY A 66 2.29 7.11 -21.93
N LEU A 67 1.51 8.16 -21.70
CA LEU A 67 0.53 8.24 -20.62
C LEU A 67 -0.65 7.25 -20.79
N SER A 68 -1.08 6.99 -22.02
CA SER A 68 -2.19 6.06 -22.31
C SER A 68 -1.88 4.63 -21.86
N ALA A 69 -0.69 4.12 -22.17
CA ALA A 69 -0.26 2.79 -21.72
C ALA A 69 -0.22 2.71 -20.19
N LEU A 70 0.25 3.77 -19.56
CA LEU A 70 0.31 3.87 -18.11
C LEU A 70 -1.09 3.86 -17.48
N ILE A 71 -2.02 4.64 -18.02
CA ILE A 71 -3.42 4.67 -17.56
C ILE A 71 -4.06 3.28 -17.73
N CYS A 72 -3.97 2.66 -18.91
CA CYS A 72 -4.52 1.33 -19.16
C CYS A 72 -3.96 0.29 -18.15
N TYR A 73 -2.64 0.29 -17.96
CA TYR A 73 -2.01 -0.61 -17.00
C TYR A 73 -2.56 -0.41 -15.57
N PHE A 74 -2.63 0.83 -15.09
CA PHE A 74 -3.08 1.13 -13.72
C PHE A 74 -4.59 0.90 -13.52
N LEU A 75 -5.42 1.09 -14.55
CA LEU A 75 -6.84 0.75 -14.52
C LEU A 75 -7.05 -0.76 -14.30
N VAL A 76 -6.42 -1.58 -15.14
CA VAL A 76 -6.54 -3.05 -15.03
C VAL A 76 -5.89 -3.57 -13.76
N ARG A 77 -4.75 -3.01 -13.37
CA ARG A 77 -4.06 -3.35 -12.12
C ARG A 77 -4.94 -3.06 -10.90
N GLY A 78 -5.55 -1.87 -10.85
CA GLY A 78 -6.44 -1.51 -9.74
C GLY A 78 -7.61 -2.48 -9.61
N LEU A 79 -8.25 -2.82 -10.75
CA LEU A 79 -9.35 -3.80 -10.77
C LEU A 79 -8.89 -5.18 -10.25
N ALA A 80 -7.81 -5.73 -10.80
CA ALA A 80 -7.28 -7.04 -10.41
C ALA A 80 -6.89 -7.07 -8.92
N GLU A 81 -6.21 -6.04 -8.46
CA GLU A 81 -5.76 -5.90 -7.07
C GLU A 81 -6.95 -5.75 -6.11
N GLY A 82 -7.99 -5.00 -6.49
CA GLY A 82 -9.22 -4.87 -5.70
C GLY A 82 -9.94 -6.20 -5.54
N VAL A 83 -10.14 -6.95 -6.61
CA VAL A 83 -10.74 -8.30 -6.56
C VAL A 83 -9.91 -9.24 -5.70
N TYR A 84 -8.58 -9.21 -5.83
CA TYR A 84 -7.66 -10.02 -5.00
C TYR A 84 -7.82 -9.71 -3.50
N TRP A 85 -7.78 -8.42 -3.12
CA TRP A 85 -7.88 -8.02 -1.72
C TRP A 85 -9.22 -8.37 -1.10
N SER A 86 -10.33 -8.28 -1.86
CA SER A 86 -11.66 -8.67 -1.37
C SER A 86 -11.73 -10.15 -0.99
N ALA A 87 -11.19 -11.02 -1.83
CA ALA A 87 -11.15 -12.46 -1.57
C ALA A 87 -10.17 -12.79 -0.42
N ARG A 88 -8.99 -12.16 -0.40
CA ARG A 88 -7.97 -12.36 0.64
C ARG A 88 -8.44 -11.95 2.04
N HIS A 89 -9.08 -10.80 2.18
CA HIS A 89 -9.59 -10.37 3.49
C HIS A 89 -10.65 -11.32 4.03
N ARG A 90 -11.54 -11.81 3.19
CA ARG A 90 -12.49 -12.82 3.59
C ARG A 90 -11.83 -14.13 3.98
N ALA A 91 -10.90 -14.63 3.17
CA ALA A 91 -10.14 -15.83 3.47
C ALA A 91 -9.45 -15.74 4.84
N PHE A 92 -8.77 -14.62 5.10
CA PHE A 92 -8.07 -14.39 6.36
C PHE A 92 -9.00 -14.44 7.58
N LEU A 93 -10.15 -13.79 7.52
CA LEU A 93 -11.12 -13.77 8.62
C LEU A 93 -11.70 -15.15 8.94
N TRP A 94 -11.97 -15.96 7.90
CA TRP A 94 -12.61 -17.27 8.08
C TRP A 94 -11.62 -18.37 8.45
N SER A 95 -10.37 -18.27 7.98
CA SER A 95 -9.37 -19.34 8.18
C SER A 95 -8.64 -19.24 9.51
N VAL A 96 -8.62 -18.05 10.15
CA VAL A 96 -7.79 -17.83 11.34
C VAL A 96 -8.64 -17.42 12.53
N LYS A 97 -8.78 -18.33 13.52
CA LYS A 97 -9.43 -18.05 14.80
C LYS A 97 -8.60 -17.05 15.63
N ASP A 98 -9.26 -16.25 16.46
CA ASP A 98 -8.65 -15.15 17.22
C ASP A 98 -7.38 -15.52 17.99
N ALA A 99 -7.37 -16.68 18.65
CA ALA A 99 -6.24 -17.15 19.44
C ALA A 99 -4.96 -17.43 18.62
N GLY A 100 -5.10 -17.73 17.32
CA GLY A 100 -3.97 -18.02 16.42
C GLY A 100 -3.60 -16.88 15.46
N ARG A 101 -4.39 -15.80 15.43
CA ARG A 101 -4.29 -14.73 14.42
C ARG A 101 -2.96 -13.98 14.47
N ASP A 102 -2.49 -13.65 15.67
CA ASP A 102 -1.19 -12.97 15.84
C ASP A 102 -0.03 -13.85 15.34
N SER A 103 -0.04 -15.13 15.70
CA SER A 103 1.00 -16.08 15.26
C SER A 103 0.98 -16.31 13.74
N PHE A 104 -0.21 -16.43 13.16
CA PHE A 104 -0.35 -16.58 11.72
C PHE A 104 0.10 -15.32 10.96
N ALA A 105 -0.32 -14.13 11.43
CA ALA A 105 0.08 -12.87 10.83
C ALA A 105 1.59 -12.65 10.88
N LEU A 106 2.24 -12.99 12.00
CA LEU A 106 3.70 -12.93 12.14
C LEU A 106 4.42 -13.86 11.16
N LYS A 107 3.97 -15.12 11.06
CA LYS A 107 4.56 -16.10 10.12
C LYS A 107 4.39 -15.65 8.67
N LEU A 108 3.18 -15.21 8.31
CA LEU A 108 2.90 -14.71 6.96
C LEU A 108 3.77 -13.50 6.64
N GLN A 109 3.87 -12.55 7.58
CA GLN A 109 4.68 -11.36 7.39
C GLN A 109 6.18 -11.67 7.29
N SER A 110 6.67 -12.63 8.07
CA SER A 110 8.06 -13.08 7.97
C SER A 110 8.38 -13.63 6.57
N ILE A 111 7.48 -14.42 5.97
CA ILE A 111 7.65 -14.93 4.60
C ILE A 111 7.63 -13.79 3.59
N VAL A 112 6.64 -12.89 3.67
CA VAL A 112 6.52 -11.76 2.75
C VAL A 112 7.75 -10.87 2.81
N VAL A 113 8.25 -10.57 4.01
CA VAL A 113 9.42 -9.72 4.20
C VAL A 113 10.69 -10.41 3.72
N SER A 114 10.84 -11.73 3.93
CA SER A 114 11.99 -12.49 3.38
C SER A 114 12.04 -12.45 1.85
N LEU A 115 10.89 -12.62 1.19
CA LEU A 115 10.80 -12.45 -0.28
C LEU A 115 11.12 -11.03 -0.73
N SER A 116 10.77 -10.04 0.11
CA SER A 116 11.06 -8.62 -0.15
C SER A 116 12.55 -8.27 -0.01
N VAL A 117 13.42 -9.17 0.44
CA VAL A 117 14.89 -9.01 0.37
C VAL A 117 15.38 -9.31 -1.06
N VAL A 118 14.96 -10.43 -1.61
CA VAL A 118 15.51 -10.95 -2.87
C VAL A 118 14.91 -10.24 -4.10
N LEU A 119 13.59 -10.12 -4.14
CA LEU A 119 12.88 -9.63 -5.34
C LEU A 119 13.24 -8.19 -5.74
N PRO A 120 13.30 -7.19 -4.84
CA PRO A 120 13.69 -5.84 -5.22
C PRO A 120 15.15 -5.74 -5.67
N LEU A 121 16.04 -6.53 -5.07
CA LEU A 121 17.46 -6.56 -5.46
C LEU A 121 17.63 -7.10 -6.88
N LEU A 122 17.05 -8.27 -7.15
CA LEU A 122 17.10 -8.88 -8.47
C LEU A 122 16.38 -8.04 -9.53
N GLY A 123 15.22 -7.51 -9.20
CA GLY A 123 14.45 -6.63 -10.08
C GLY A 123 15.20 -5.34 -10.40
N GLY A 124 15.78 -4.69 -9.38
CA GLY A 124 16.60 -3.51 -9.56
C GLY A 124 17.85 -3.74 -10.42
N ALA A 125 18.51 -4.89 -10.21
CA ALA A 125 19.65 -5.31 -11.03
C ALA A 125 19.25 -5.58 -12.48
N ALA A 126 18.17 -6.31 -12.72
CA ALA A 126 17.66 -6.58 -14.06
C ALA A 126 17.31 -5.28 -14.80
N ILE A 127 16.61 -4.35 -14.15
CA ILE A 127 16.23 -3.07 -14.77
C ILE A 127 17.47 -2.22 -15.09
N THR A 128 18.47 -2.20 -14.21
CA THR A 128 19.63 -1.31 -14.36
C THR A 128 20.65 -1.85 -15.33
N TYR A 129 20.91 -3.15 -15.34
CA TYR A 129 22.07 -3.72 -16.04
C TYR A 129 21.74 -4.57 -17.27
N LEU A 130 20.55 -5.20 -17.31
CA LEU A 130 20.25 -6.17 -18.38
C LEU A 130 20.06 -5.49 -19.75
N GLY A 131 19.41 -4.33 -19.81
CA GLY A 131 19.23 -3.59 -21.06
C GLY A 131 20.55 -3.20 -21.71
N PRO A 132 21.42 -2.47 -20.99
CA PRO A 132 22.77 -2.13 -21.47
C PRO A 132 23.63 -3.34 -21.81
N ALA A 133 23.58 -4.42 -21.00
CA ALA A 133 24.34 -5.64 -21.26
C ALA A 133 23.93 -6.37 -22.54
N LEU A 134 22.66 -6.20 -22.96
CA LEU A 134 22.14 -6.76 -24.22
C LEU A 134 22.24 -5.77 -25.40
N GLY A 135 22.84 -4.59 -25.21
CA GLY A 135 22.92 -3.55 -26.26
C GLY A 135 21.56 -2.97 -26.64
N LEU A 136 20.55 -3.10 -25.78
CA LEU A 136 19.18 -2.66 -26.02
C LEU A 136 18.92 -1.35 -25.29
N ASP A 137 19.17 -0.24 -25.93
CA ASP A 137 18.82 1.08 -25.41
C ASP A 137 17.34 1.37 -25.59
N SER A 138 16.71 1.83 -24.51
CA SER A 138 15.35 2.31 -24.56
C SER A 138 15.36 3.72 -25.14
N GLY A 139 14.69 3.92 -26.27
CA GLY A 139 14.46 5.24 -26.83
C GLY A 139 13.73 6.17 -25.84
N PRO A 140 13.75 7.49 -26.07
CA PRO A 140 13.09 8.46 -25.20
C PRO A 140 11.58 8.13 -25.04
N GLY A 141 11.08 8.20 -23.79
CA GLY A 141 9.68 7.92 -23.46
C GLY A 141 9.32 6.44 -23.32
N ARG A 142 10.26 5.52 -23.47
CA ARG A 142 10.05 4.07 -23.24
C ARG A 142 10.62 3.65 -21.89
N LEU A 143 10.07 2.56 -21.33
CA LEU A 143 10.68 1.92 -20.18
C LEU A 143 11.95 1.18 -20.57
N PRO A 144 12.98 1.15 -19.72
CA PRO A 144 14.14 0.30 -19.93
C PRO A 144 13.76 -1.14 -20.20
N VAL A 145 14.42 -1.77 -21.16
CA VAL A 145 14.16 -3.18 -21.52
C VAL A 145 14.28 -4.13 -20.33
N GLY A 146 15.08 -3.78 -19.33
CA GLY A 146 15.19 -4.52 -18.09
C GLY A 146 13.89 -4.65 -17.26
N TYR A 147 12.84 -3.87 -17.57
CA TYR A 147 11.51 -4.09 -16.96
C TYR A 147 10.81 -5.32 -17.53
N VAL A 148 11.08 -5.74 -18.76
CA VAL A 148 10.45 -6.91 -19.40
C VAL A 148 10.66 -8.19 -18.59
N PRO A 149 11.89 -8.61 -18.25
CA PRO A 149 12.10 -9.82 -17.46
C PRO A 149 11.48 -9.72 -16.06
N VAL A 150 11.40 -8.53 -15.48
CA VAL A 150 10.72 -8.33 -14.17
C VAL A 150 9.23 -8.57 -14.29
N PHE A 151 8.56 -8.08 -15.34
CA PHE A 151 7.16 -8.35 -15.59
C PHE A 151 6.90 -9.82 -15.91
N ILE A 152 7.74 -10.46 -16.73
CA ILE A 152 7.64 -11.90 -17.04
C ILE A 152 7.80 -12.72 -15.77
N LEU A 153 8.84 -12.47 -14.96
CA LEU A 153 9.04 -13.15 -13.68
C LEU A 153 7.85 -12.99 -12.74
N THR A 154 7.32 -11.76 -12.61
CA THR A 154 6.15 -11.50 -11.77
C THR A 154 4.93 -12.28 -12.24
N GLY A 155 4.64 -12.26 -13.54
CA GLY A 155 3.53 -13.03 -14.12
C GLY A 155 3.70 -14.54 -13.92
N SER A 156 4.90 -15.07 -14.12
CA SER A 156 5.20 -16.49 -13.93
C SER A 156 5.06 -16.93 -12.46
N VAL A 157 5.53 -16.12 -11.51
CA VAL A 157 5.34 -16.38 -10.07
C VAL A 157 3.85 -16.35 -9.70
N MET A 158 3.07 -15.44 -10.27
CA MET A 158 1.62 -15.39 -10.06
C MET A 158 0.92 -16.63 -10.64
N LEU A 159 1.31 -17.11 -11.83
CA LEU A 159 0.78 -18.37 -12.39
C LEU A 159 1.13 -19.56 -11.50
N LEU A 160 2.35 -19.63 -10.98
CA LEU A 160 2.74 -20.68 -10.03
C LEU A 160 1.91 -20.59 -8.74
N ALA A 161 1.69 -19.38 -8.21
CA ALA A 161 0.82 -19.16 -7.05
C ALA A 161 -0.64 -19.60 -7.33
N LEU A 162 -1.12 -19.42 -8.57
CA LEU A 162 -2.44 -19.91 -8.98
C LEU A 162 -2.53 -21.44 -8.90
N LEU A 163 -1.51 -22.15 -9.37
CA LEU A 163 -1.44 -23.62 -9.32
C LEU A 163 -1.40 -24.13 -7.86
N CYS A 164 -0.67 -23.42 -7.00
CA CYS A 164 -0.54 -23.77 -5.57
C CYS A 164 -1.71 -23.26 -4.71
N SER A 165 -2.68 -22.53 -5.29
CA SER A 165 -3.74 -21.90 -4.49
C SER A 165 -4.69 -22.92 -3.86
N PRO A 166 -4.90 -22.87 -2.53
CA PRO A 166 -5.76 -23.82 -1.82
C PRO A 166 -7.24 -23.64 -2.19
N LYS A 167 -8.05 -24.66 -1.89
CA LYS A 167 -9.51 -24.50 -1.85
C LYS A 167 -9.88 -23.73 -0.57
N LEU A 168 -10.56 -22.60 -0.73
CA LEU A 168 -11.00 -21.75 0.37
C LEU A 168 -12.49 -22.00 0.60
N GLU A 169 -12.82 -22.65 1.70
CA GLU A 169 -14.21 -22.82 2.14
C GLU A 169 -14.61 -21.58 2.94
N ILE A 170 -15.28 -20.64 2.29
CA ILE A 170 -15.71 -19.39 2.91
C ILE A 170 -17.22 -19.33 2.86
N GLY A 171 -17.83 -19.20 4.03
CA GLY A 171 -19.29 -19.09 4.16
C GLY A 171 -19.83 -17.87 3.41
N ARG A 172 -21.10 -17.98 2.99
CA ARG A 172 -21.82 -16.84 2.40
C ARG A 172 -22.04 -15.78 3.46
N SER A 173 -21.80 -14.51 3.13
CA SER A 173 -22.04 -13.38 4.01
C SER A 173 -22.95 -12.39 3.30
N PRO A 174 -24.00 -11.91 3.94
CA PRO A 174 -24.87 -10.90 3.35
C PRO A 174 -24.07 -9.64 3.03
N LEU A 175 -24.47 -8.94 1.99
CA LEU A 175 -23.93 -7.64 1.62
C LEU A 175 -25.10 -6.69 1.40
N SER A 176 -25.24 -5.70 2.26
CA SER A 176 -26.30 -4.70 2.22
C SER A 176 -25.71 -3.30 2.19
N PHE A 177 -25.97 -2.55 1.14
CA PHE A 177 -25.53 -1.15 1.07
C PHE A 177 -26.15 -0.29 2.17
N ARG A 178 -27.38 -0.59 2.58
CA ARG A 178 -28.07 0.09 3.69
C ARG A 178 -27.34 -0.11 5.01
N ALA A 179 -26.86 -1.33 5.28
CA ALA A 179 -26.08 -1.63 6.47
C ALA A 179 -24.74 -0.88 6.46
N ILE A 180 -24.05 -0.85 5.31
CA ILE A 180 -22.80 -0.09 5.13
C ILE A 180 -23.01 1.40 5.44
N MET A 181 -24.07 2.01 4.90
CA MET A 181 -24.41 3.41 5.18
C MET A 181 -24.82 3.63 6.64
N GLY A 182 -25.39 2.62 7.29
CA GLY A 182 -25.72 2.64 8.73
C GLY A 182 -24.48 2.84 9.60
N VAL A 183 -23.32 2.28 9.21
CA VAL A 183 -22.05 2.43 9.95
C VAL A 183 -21.60 3.88 10.04
N PHE A 184 -21.92 4.73 9.06
CA PHE A 184 -21.64 6.17 9.14
C PHE A 184 -22.33 6.86 10.31
N LYS A 185 -23.49 6.38 10.73
CA LYS A 185 -24.28 6.98 11.81
C LYS A 185 -23.83 6.51 13.20
N LEU A 186 -23.02 5.43 13.27
CA LEU A 186 -22.57 4.90 14.56
C LEU A 186 -21.54 5.83 15.21
N ALA A 187 -21.86 6.33 16.40
CA ALA A 187 -20.95 7.17 17.20
C ALA A 187 -19.65 6.40 17.55
N THR A 188 -19.76 5.10 17.84
CA THR A 188 -18.63 4.22 18.15
C THR A 188 -17.66 4.04 16.98
N ALA A 189 -18.10 4.27 15.74
CA ALA A 189 -17.25 4.20 14.55
C ALA A 189 -16.58 5.55 14.19
N ARG A 190 -16.86 6.65 14.91
CA ARG A 190 -16.35 8.00 14.56
C ARG A 190 -14.82 8.05 14.52
N SER A 191 -14.17 7.60 15.59
CA SER A 191 -12.69 7.60 15.66
C SER A 191 -12.08 6.69 14.59
N TRP A 192 -12.72 5.55 14.28
CA TRP A 192 -12.28 4.65 13.24
C TRP A 192 -12.40 5.28 11.83
N ARG A 193 -13.50 5.98 11.55
CA ARG A 193 -13.65 6.72 10.29
C ARG A 193 -12.55 7.75 10.08
N LEU A 194 -12.26 8.56 11.11
CA LEU A 194 -11.20 9.57 11.06
C LEU A 194 -9.82 8.91 10.87
N TYR A 195 -9.56 7.83 11.61
CA TYR A 195 -8.34 7.04 11.43
C TYR A 195 -8.19 6.56 9.97
N LEU A 196 -9.23 5.93 9.39
CA LEU A 196 -9.18 5.41 8.02
C LEU A 196 -8.98 6.54 6.99
N ALA A 197 -9.67 7.66 7.16
CA ALA A 197 -9.52 8.81 6.27
C ALA A 197 -8.09 9.37 6.31
N LEU A 198 -7.55 9.60 7.50
CA LEU A 198 -6.19 10.14 7.67
C LEU A 198 -5.12 9.18 7.16
N THR A 199 -5.23 7.88 7.51
CA THR A 199 -4.30 6.85 7.02
C THR A 199 -4.37 6.72 5.50
N GLY A 200 -5.57 6.82 4.91
CA GLY A 200 -5.76 6.81 3.47
C GLY A 200 -5.08 7.99 2.78
N VAL A 201 -5.25 9.20 3.31
CA VAL A 201 -4.59 10.41 2.80
C VAL A 201 -3.07 10.28 2.92
N ALA A 202 -2.56 9.99 4.12
CA ALA A 202 -1.11 9.89 4.35
C ALA A 202 -0.45 8.80 3.50
N GLY A 203 -1.08 7.63 3.40
CA GLY A 203 -0.60 6.53 2.57
C GLY A 203 -0.51 6.90 1.09
N ALA A 204 -1.52 7.60 0.56
CA ALA A 204 -1.50 8.05 -0.83
C ALA A 204 -0.45 9.15 -1.08
N LEU A 205 -0.33 10.14 -0.19
CA LEU A 205 0.71 11.17 -0.29
C LEU A 205 2.11 10.58 -0.27
N LEU A 206 2.37 9.60 0.62
CA LEU A 206 3.65 8.90 0.68
C LEU A 206 3.91 8.04 -0.56
N SER A 207 2.89 7.38 -1.10
CA SER A 207 3.03 6.59 -2.33
C SER A 207 3.37 7.45 -3.53
N LEU A 208 2.77 8.65 -3.63
CA LEU A 208 3.03 9.62 -4.70
C LEU A 208 4.43 10.26 -4.56
N ALA A 209 4.77 10.71 -3.36
CA ALA A 209 5.96 11.53 -3.13
C ALA A 209 7.21 10.70 -2.83
N GLY A 210 7.07 9.61 -2.07
CA GLY A 210 8.21 8.82 -1.60
C GLY A 210 9.03 8.20 -2.73
N GLY A 211 8.35 7.65 -3.75
CA GLY A 211 9.02 7.09 -4.93
C GLY A 211 9.80 8.14 -5.71
N ILE A 212 9.25 9.33 -5.89
CA ILE A 212 9.89 10.46 -6.61
C ILE A 212 11.15 10.92 -5.86
N GLN A 213 11.03 11.12 -4.55
CA GLN A 213 12.14 11.58 -3.74
C GLN A 213 13.24 10.52 -3.64
N THR A 214 12.88 9.24 -3.43
CA THR A 214 13.84 8.14 -3.38
C THR A 214 14.59 7.99 -4.69
N PHE A 215 13.90 8.04 -5.83
CA PHE A 215 14.54 8.00 -7.14
C PHE A 215 15.41 9.25 -7.37
N GLY A 216 14.95 10.41 -6.92
CA GLY A 216 15.70 11.66 -6.99
C GLY A 216 17.05 11.61 -6.24
N VAL A 217 17.13 10.84 -5.14
CA VAL A 217 18.34 10.66 -4.33
C VAL A 217 19.23 9.54 -4.90
N LEU A 218 18.66 8.36 -5.17
CA LEU A 218 19.43 7.15 -5.52
C LEU A 218 19.75 7.01 -7.01
N LYS A 219 18.99 7.65 -7.89
CA LYS A 219 19.18 7.74 -9.34
C LYS A 219 19.01 6.44 -10.14
N THR A 220 19.22 5.27 -9.55
CA THR A 220 19.14 3.97 -10.24
C THR A 220 18.20 3.01 -9.55
N GLU A 221 17.53 2.15 -10.32
CA GLU A 221 16.64 1.12 -9.81
C GLU A 221 17.39 0.07 -8.97
N PHE A 222 18.66 -0.21 -9.31
CA PHE A 222 19.49 -1.11 -8.50
C PHE A 222 19.71 -0.58 -7.08
N ARG A 223 20.05 0.68 -6.92
CA ARG A 223 20.24 1.29 -5.58
C ARG A 223 18.94 1.30 -4.78
N ILE A 224 17.81 1.55 -5.45
CA ILE A 224 16.48 1.46 -4.82
C ILE A 224 16.19 0.02 -4.39
N GLY A 225 16.47 -0.95 -5.26
CA GLY A 225 16.30 -2.37 -4.97
C GLY A 225 17.18 -2.83 -3.80
N ALA A 226 18.45 -2.42 -3.78
CA ALA A 226 19.38 -2.72 -2.69
C ALA A 226 18.94 -2.09 -1.35
N LEU A 227 18.48 -0.84 -1.37
CA LEU A 227 17.93 -0.20 -0.18
C LEU A 227 16.69 -0.95 0.34
N ASN A 228 15.75 -1.28 -0.54
CA ASN A 228 14.54 -2.02 -0.14
C ASN A 228 14.88 -3.42 0.39
N ALA A 229 15.88 -4.10 -0.15
CA ALA A 229 16.36 -5.37 0.36
C ALA A 229 16.98 -5.24 1.77
N ALA A 230 17.78 -4.20 2.01
CA ALA A 230 18.33 -3.90 3.32
C ALA A 230 17.22 -3.57 4.35
N ILE A 231 16.23 -2.75 3.97
CA ILE A 231 15.05 -2.45 4.81
C ILE A 231 14.30 -3.74 5.15
N ALA A 232 14.05 -4.60 4.16
CA ALA A 232 13.35 -5.85 4.36
C ALA A 232 14.11 -6.78 5.32
N LEU A 233 15.44 -6.89 5.18
CA LEU A 233 16.27 -7.68 6.08
C LEU A 233 16.18 -7.17 7.53
N LEU A 234 16.37 -5.87 7.75
CA LEU A 234 16.25 -5.25 9.08
C LEU A 234 14.83 -5.40 9.65
N SER A 235 13.80 -5.24 8.82
CA SER A 235 12.40 -5.45 9.22
C SER A 235 12.17 -6.90 9.67
N SER A 236 12.76 -7.89 8.98
CA SER A 236 12.66 -9.31 9.37
C SER A 236 13.18 -9.55 10.79
N PHE A 237 14.35 -8.99 11.12
CA PHE A 237 14.90 -9.05 12.48
C PHE A 237 13.99 -8.34 13.49
N SER A 238 13.45 -7.17 13.13
CA SER A 238 12.51 -6.43 13.98
C SER A 238 11.26 -7.26 14.29
N PHE A 239 10.67 -7.93 13.30
CA PHE A 239 9.51 -8.80 13.51
C PHE A 239 9.83 -9.96 14.46
N LEU A 240 11.01 -10.58 14.31
CA LEU A 240 11.42 -11.72 15.16
C LEU A 240 11.64 -11.29 16.62
N ILE A 241 12.35 -10.20 16.85
CA ILE A 241 12.74 -9.75 18.19
C ILE A 241 11.55 -9.08 18.89
N LEU A 242 10.97 -8.07 18.26
CA LEU A 242 9.94 -7.22 18.86
C LEU A 242 8.58 -7.93 18.88
N GLY A 243 8.31 -8.82 17.91
CA GLY A 243 7.11 -9.63 17.91
C GLY A 243 6.99 -10.49 19.17
N LYS A 244 8.08 -11.13 19.63
CA LYS A 244 8.10 -11.88 20.89
C LYS A 244 7.82 -11.01 22.10
N TYR A 245 8.31 -9.77 22.10
CA TYR A 245 8.15 -8.85 23.24
C TYR A 245 6.73 -8.32 23.38
N PHE A 246 6.07 -8.00 22.25
CA PHE A 246 4.74 -7.38 22.26
C PHE A 246 3.59 -8.38 22.20
N THR A 247 3.82 -9.63 21.78
CA THR A 247 2.78 -10.67 21.68
C THR A 247 2.35 -11.10 23.09
N GLY A 248 1.04 -11.14 23.33
CA GLY A 248 0.45 -11.65 24.58
C GLY A 248 0.29 -10.64 25.71
N ARG A 249 0.85 -9.44 25.64
CA ARG A 249 0.72 -8.40 26.69
C ARG A 249 -0.28 -7.32 26.28
N LYS A 250 -1.50 -7.31 26.87
CA LYS A 250 -2.58 -6.36 26.50
C LYS A 250 -2.17 -4.88 26.50
N GLY A 251 -1.34 -4.43 27.47
CA GLY A 251 -0.85 -3.05 27.54
C GLY A 251 0.29 -2.74 26.55
N ALA A 252 1.10 -3.73 26.20
CA ALA A 252 2.27 -3.56 25.34
C ALA A 252 1.88 -3.19 23.90
N ARG A 253 0.73 -3.66 23.41
CA ARG A 253 0.24 -3.32 22.05
C ARG A 253 0.10 -1.81 21.83
N LEU A 254 -0.52 -1.09 22.77
CA LEU A 254 -0.68 0.36 22.67
C LEU A 254 0.64 1.12 22.76
N HIS A 255 1.57 0.65 23.62
CA HIS A 255 2.92 1.20 23.67
C HIS A 255 3.69 0.98 22.37
N GLY A 256 3.57 -0.21 21.76
CA GLY A 256 4.14 -0.48 20.44
C GLY A 256 3.61 0.43 19.35
N VAL A 257 2.29 0.68 19.32
CA VAL A 257 1.67 1.63 18.38
C VAL A 257 2.14 3.06 18.64
N LEU A 258 2.29 3.49 19.91
CA LEU A 258 2.82 4.81 20.24
C LEU A 258 4.26 4.99 19.73
N VAL A 259 5.15 4.07 20.11
CA VAL A 259 6.56 4.10 19.67
C VAL A 259 6.66 4.07 18.16
N GLY A 260 5.87 3.19 17.49
CA GLY A 260 5.81 3.12 16.04
C GLY A 260 5.29 4.40 15.39
N SER A 261 4.32 5.07 15.99
CA SER A 261 3.79 6.34 15.49
C SER A 261 4.75 7.50 15.64
N LEU A 262 5.48 7.57 16.77
CA LEU A 262 6.52 8.57 16.98
C LEU A 262 7.69 8.39 16.00
N ALA A 263 8.12 7.16 15.79
CA ALA A 263 9.18 6.89 14.85
C ALA A 263 8.75 7.13 13.38
N ASP A 264 7.51 6.80 13.01
CA ASP A 264 6.97 7.10 11.69
C ASP A 264 6.89 8.62 11.46
N PHE A 265 6.44 9.38 12.46
CA PHE A 265 6.50 10.85 12.44
C PHE A 265 7.94 11.36 12.23
N SER A 266 8.88 10.87 13.03
CA SER A 266 10.30 11.26 12.94
C SER A 266 10.90 10.88 11.59
N SER A 267 10.63 9.67 11.10
CA SER A 267 11.07 9.15 9.80
C SER A 267 10.63 10.07 8.65
N ARG A 268 9.35 10.43 8.61
CA ARG A 268 8.79 11.32 7.58
C ARG A 268 9.35 12.73 7.70
N THR A 269 9.48 13.26 8.91
CA THR A 269 10.03 14.60 9.16
C THR A 269 11.48 14.67 8.72
N VAL A 270 12.32 13.73 9.12
CA VAL A 270 13.73 13.66 8.69
C VAL A 270 13.82 13.60 7.17
N TYR A 271 13.00 12.78 6.53
CA TYR A 271 13.04 12.63 5.08
C TYR A 271 12.55 13.87 4.33
N ALA A 272 11.58 14.59 4.87
CA ALA A 272 11.14 15.87 4.30
C ALA A 272 12.19 16.97 4.44
N LEU A 273 12.87 17.05 5.60
CA LEU A 273 13.85 18.08 5.88
C LEU A 273 15.22 17.81 5.24
N LEU A 274 15.65 16.54 5.24
CA LEU A 274 16.95 16.09 4.74
C LEU A 274 16.80 15.18 3.52
N PRO A 275 16.51 15.71 2.32
CA PRO A 275 16.33 14.91 1.09
C PRO A 275 17.68 14.48 0.50
N THR A 276 18.53 13.88 1.32
CA THR A 276 19.88 13.40 1.02
C THR A 276 19.96 11.90 1.19
N ALA A 277 21.04 11.27 0.78
CA ALA A 277 21.30 9.84 1.01
C ALA A 277 21.31 9.51 2.51
N GLY A 278 21.90 10.40 3.35
CA GLY A 278 21.88 10.23 4.81
C GLY A 278 20.49 10.31 5.41
N GLY A 279 19.66 11.29 5.01
CA GLY A 279 18.27 11.41 5.44
C GLY A 279 17.42 10.21 4.99
N LEU A 280 17.64 9.71 3.78
CA LEU A 280 16.99 8.50 3.27
C LEU A 280 17.41 7.25 4.07
N ALA A 281 18.70 7.12 4.41
CA ALA A 281 19.20 6.02 5.23
C ALA A 281 18.61 6.06 6.64
N ALA A 282 18.58 7.22 7.29
CA ALA A 282 17.97 7.41 8.61
C ALA A 282 16.48 7.08 8.60
N LYS A 283 15.73 7.58 7.60
CA LYS A 283 14.32 7.22 7.39
C LYS A 283 14.17 5.71 7.27
N SER A 284 14.94 5.09 6.40
CA SER A 284 14.84 3.66 6.10
C SER A 284 15.14 2.79 7.31
N LEU A 285 16.11 3.21 8.14
CA LEU A 285 16.43 2.53 9.39
C LEU A 285 15.25 2.60 10.39
N LEU A 286 14.65 3.78 10.54
CA LEU A 286 13.47 3.94 11.40
C LEU A 286 12.29 3.11 10.88
N ASP A 287 12.00 3.16 9.58
CA ASP A 287 10.92 2.38 8.96
C ASP A 287 11.14 0.87 9.14
N ALA A 288 12.37 0.39 8.95
CA ALA A 288 12.70 -1.01 9.08
C ALA A 288 12.55 -1.54 10.51
N LEU A 289 12.85 -0.71 11.52
CA LEU A 289 12.80 -1.13 12.92
C LEU A 289 11.41 -1.04 13.53
N ILE A 290 10.61 -0.06 13.14
CA ILE A 290 9.43 0.33 13.93
C ILE A 290 8.11 0.25 13.16
N VAL A 291 8.07 0.63 11.88
CA VAL A 291 6.84 0.60 11.08
C VAL A 291 6.22 -0.80 11.00
N PRO A 292 6.97 -1.90 10.87
CA PRO A 292 6.42 -3.24 10.93
C PRO A 292 5.55 -3.52 12.16
N LEU A 293 5.99 -3.05 13.33
CA LEU A 293 5.23 -3.23 14.57
C LEU A 293 3.94 -2.40 14.58
N LYS A 294 4.02 -1.14 14.15
CA LYS A 294 2.86 -0.27 14.06
C LYS A 294 1.78 -0.89 13.18
N SER A 295 2.15 -1.39 11.99
CA SER A 295 1.21 -1.98 11.05
C SER A 295 0.53 -3.22 11.64
N LEU A 296 1.30 -4.18 12.15
CA LEU A 296 0.77 -5.42 12.71
C LEU A 296 -0.15 -5.18 13.91
N LEU A 297 0.31 -4.38 14.87
CA LEU A 297 -0.45 -4.11 16.09
C LEU A 297 -1.68 -3.24 15.79
N GLY A 298 -1.58 -2.28 14.86
CA GLY A 298 -2.69 -1.46 14.41
C GLY A 298 -3.77 -2.27 13.69
N GLU A 299 -3.39 -3.21 12.83
CA GLU A 299 -4.33 -4.13 12.16
C GLU A 299 -5.07 -5.01 13.15
N ASN A 300 -4.39 -5.57 14.15
CA ASN A 300 -5.02 -6.42 15.15
C ASN A 300 -6.03 -5.64 16.02
N VAL A 301 -5.75 -4.39 16.34
CA VAL A 301 -6.72 -3.52 17.03
C VAL A 301 -7.93 -3.23 16.13
N GLN A 302 -7.73 -3.04 14.82
CA GLN A 302 -8.83 -2.85 13.87
C GLN A 302 -9.69 -4.12 13.74
N PHE A 303 -9.10 -5.31 13.69
CA PHE A 303 -9.85 -6.57 13.64
C PHE A 303 -10.75 -6.73 14.88
N ALA A 304 -10.23 -6.45 16.07
CA ALA A 304 -11.04 -6.50 17.29
C ALA A 304 -12.20 -5.49 17.26
N LEU A 305 -11.98 -4.30 16.69
CA LEU A 305 -13.04 -3.32 16.51
C LEU A 305 -14.10 -3.78 15.49
N ILE A 306 -13.68 -4.34 14.36
CA ILE A 306 -14.59 -4.88 13.33
C ILE A 306 -15.47 -5.96 13.94
N GLU A 307 -14.91 -6.91 14.69
CA GLU A 307 -15.68 -7.97 15.37
C GLU A 307 -16.69 -7.41 16.38
N ARG A 308 -16.33 -6.37 17.11
CA ARG A 308 -17.25 -5.70 18.03
C ARG A 308 -18.39 -4.99 17.28
N LEU A 309 -18.06 -4.29 16.19
CA LEU A 309 -19.08 -3.62 15.37
C LEU A 309 -20.02 -4.64 14.71
N CYS A 310 -19.51 -5.78 14.26
CA CYS A 310 -20.36 -6.88 13.76
C CYS A 310 -21.38 -7.32 14.81
N ARG A 311 -20.95 -7.50 16.06
CA ARG A 311 -21.84 -7.93 17.16
C ARG A 311 -22.87 -6.86 17.57
N LYS A 312 -22.47 -5.57 17.59
CA LYS A 312 -23.34 -4.48 18.07
C LYS A 312 -24.31 -3.94 17.04
N ALA A 313 -23.95 -3.96 15.78
CA ALA A 313 -24.68 -3.29 14.71
C ALA A 313 -25.34 -4.27 13.73
N GLU A 314 -25.26 -5.58 13.99
CA GLU A 314 -25.75 -6.64 13.09
C GLU A 314 -25.24 -6.52 11.65
N VAL A 315 -24.04 -5.95 11.50
CA VAL A 315 -23.37 -5.72 10.22
C VAL A 315 -22.36 -6.81 9.97
N SER A 316 -22.30 -7.35 8.78
CA SER A 316 -21.30 -8.37 8.44
C SER A 316 -19.89 -7.81 8.34
N ALA A 317 -18.87 -8.63 8.60
CA ALA A 317 -17.48 -8.23 8.44
C ALA A 317 -17.17 -7.79 6.98
N SER A 318 -17.83 -8.40 5.99
CA SER A 318 -17.70 -8.03 4.58
C SER A 318 -18.18 -6.60 4.32
N GLU A 319 -19.27 -6.20 4.95
CA GLU A 319 -19.82 -4.84 4.85
C GLU A 319 -18.89 -3.83 5.50
N LEU A 320 -18.28 -4.15 6.65
CA LEU A 320 -17.31 -3.29 7.32
C LEU A 320 -16.01 -3.14 6.52
N TYR A 321 -15.55 -4.20 5.84
CA TYR A 321 -14.41 -4.08 4.92
C TYR A 321 -14.72 -3.22 3.70
N LEU A 322 -15.92 -3.38 3.11
CA LEU A 322 -16.33 -2.53 1.99
C LEU A 322 -16.45 -1.06 2.42
N PHE A 323 -16.98 -0.81 3.62
CA PHE A 323 -17.01 0.51 4.23
C PHE A 323 -15.59 1.09 4.41
N ARG A 324 -14.64 0.29 4.91
CA ARG A 324 -13.23 0.68 5.07
C ARG A 324 -12.62 1.09 3.74
N GLU A 325 -12.76 0.27 2.71
CA GLU A 325 -12.19 0.54 1.39
C GLU A 325 -12.85 1.75 0.71
N MET A 326 -14.13 1.98 0.95
CA MET A 326 -14.82 3.18 0.47
C MET A 326 -14.23 4.46 1.11
N LEU A 327 -13.97 4.46 2.41
CA LEU A 327 -13.31 5.58 3.08
C LEU A 327 -11.88 5.77 2.59
N PHE A 328 -11.13 4.70 2.40
CA PHE A 328 -9.79 4.77 1.81
C PHE A 328 -9.81 5.32 0.39
N TRP A 329 -10.80 4.94 -0.43
CA TRP A 329 -10.97 5.48 -1.77
C TRP A 329 -11.16 6.99 -1.76
N PHE A 330 -12.12 7.51 -0.99
CA PHE A 330 -12.33 8.96 -0.86
C PHE A 330 -11.08 9.68 -0.36
N ALA A 331 -10.42 9.13 0.66
CA ALA A 331 -9.21 9.71 1.23
C ALA A 331 -8.04 9.74 0.23
N ARG A 332 -7.86 8.68 -0.54
CA ARG A 332 -6.83 8.59 -1.58
C ARG A 332 -7.09 9.54 -2.74
N LEU A 333 -8.35 9.69 -3.17
CA LEU A 333 -8.72 10.68 -4.18
C LEU A 333 -8.47 12.10 -3.71
N ALA A 334 -8.84 12.43 -2.47
CA ALA A 334 -8.53 13.73 -1.87
C ALA A 334 -7.02 13.98 -1.83
N ALA A 335 -6.22 12.97 -1.49
CA ALA A 335 -4.75 13.07 -1.50
C ALA A 335 -4.19 13.31 -2.92
N CYS A 336 -4.74 12.65 -3.95
CA CYS A 336 -4.34 12.87 -5.33
C CYS A 336 -4.66 14.32 -5.77
N LEU A 337 -5.82 14.84 -5.38
CA LEU A 337 -6.19 16.23 -5.65
C LEU A 337 -5.24 17.21 -4.96
N VAL A 338 -4.98 17.00 -3.66
CA VAL A 338 -4.01 17.81 -2.89
C VAL A 338 -2.63 17.78 -3.53
N ALA A 339 -2.15 16.61 -3.97
CA ALA A 339 -0.86 16.49 -4.63
C ALA A 339 -0.80 17.24 -5.97
N GLY A 340 -1.87 17.15 -6.77
CA GLY A 340 -1.98 17.90 -8.03
C GLY A 340 -2.01 19.41 -7.83
N LEU A 341 -2.80 19.90 -6.88
CA LEU A 341 -2.88 21.32 -6.54
C LEU A 341 -1.57 21.85 -5.96
N ALA A 342 -0.93 21.10 -5.06
CA ALA A 342 0.37 21.47 -4.50
C ALA A 342 1.43 21.56 -5.59
N PHE A 343 1.45 20.62 -6.54
CA PHE A 343 2.37 20.66 -7.66
C PHE A 343 2.14 21.89 -8.56
N ALA A 344 0.88 22.18 -8.89
CA ALA A 344 0.54 23.36 -9.69
C ALA A 344 0.98 24.65 -9.01
N ALA A 345 0.65 24.83 -7.73
CA ALA A 345 1.04 26.00 -6.96
C ALA A 345 2.58 26.17 -6.87
N ILE A 346 3.30 25.11 -6.52
CA ILE A 346 4.76 25.12 -6.41
C ILE A 346 5.41 25.36 -7.79
N SER A 347 4.84 24.81 -8.86
CA SER A 347 5.34 25.01 -10.22
C SER A 347 5.21 26.47 -10.65
N ILE A 348 4.08 27.13 -10.36
CA ILE A 348 3.88 28.56 -10.64
C ILE A 348 4.91 29.39 -9.87
N MET A 349 5.06 29.14 -8.57
CA MET A 349 6.03 29.85 -7.74
C MET A 349 7.46 29.63 -8.24
N ALA A 350 7.86 28.38 -8.50
CA ALA A 350 9.20 28.05 -8.97
C ALA A 350 9.51 28.66 -10.34
N SER A 351 8.51 28.76 -11.22
CA SER A 351 8.66 29.42 -12.52
C SER A 351 8.90 30.92 -12.38
N ALA A 352 8.20 31.58 -11.45
CA ALA A 352 8.38 33.01 -11.16
C ALA A 352 9.82 33.34 -10.69
N PHE A 353 10.51 32.37 -10.07
CA PHE A 353 11.90 32.50 -9.63
C PHE A 353 12.91 31.84 -10.59
N GLY A 354 12.54 31.50 -11.81
CA GLY A 354 13.44 30.87 -12.79
C GLY A 354 13.88 29.45 -12.42
N SER A 355 13.18 28.78 -11.49
CA SER A 355 13.59 27.51 -10.86
C SER A 355 12.60 26.37 -11.14
N ALA A 356 11.88 26.37 -12.26
CA ALA A 356 10.83 25.41 -12.57
C ALA A 356 11.26 23.93 -12.45
N GLY A 357 12.53 23.61 -12.74
CA GLY A 357 13.06 22.24 -12.68
C GLY A 357 13.10 21.62 -11.27
N ILE A 358 13.01 22.41 -10.20
CA ILE A 358 13.01 21.90 -8.81
C ILE A 358 11.60 21.61 -8.27
N ALA A 359 10.54 22.06 -8.95
CA ALA A 359 9.16 21.94 -8.49
C ALA A 359 8.75 20.50 -8.10
N PRO A 360 9.08 19.43 -8.85
CA PRO A 360 8.72 18.07 -8.45
C PRO A 360 9.32 17.64 -7.11
N ARG A 361 10.58 18.04 -6.84
CA ARG A 361 11.25 17.69 -5.58
C ARG A 361 10.68 18.46 -4.39
N LEU A 362 10.41 19.76 -4.57
CA LEU A 362 9.78 20.59 -3.53
C LEU A 362 8.37 20.06 -3.20
N THR A 363 7.59 19.72 -4.22
CA THR A 363 6.25 19.13 -4.03
C THR A 363 6.35 17.80 -3.27
N ALA A 364 7.24 16.91 -3.65
CA ALA A 364 7.42 15.64 -2.96
C ALA A 364 7.77 15.85 -1.47
N ARG A 365 8.66 16.78 -1.16
CA ARG A 365 9.01 17.14 0.23
C ARG A 365 7.82 17.70 1.00
N ALA A 366 7.06 18.62 0.41
CA ALA A 366 5.87 19.18 1.03
C ALA A 366 4.81 18.10 1.34
N LEU A 367 4.57 17.19 0.40
CA LEU A 367 3.60 16.09 0.60
C LEU A 367 4.05 15.12 1.71
N ILE A 368 5.34 14.80 1.80
CA ILE A 368 5.89 13.98 2.88
C ILE A 368 5.75 14.70 4.22
N ALA A 369 6.08 16.00 4.29
CA ALA A 369 5.92 16.80 5.50
C ALA A 369 4.46 16.86 5.95
N LEU A 370 3.50 17.06 5.03
CA LEU A 370 2.07 17.05 5.34
C LEU A 370 1.58 15.69 5.86
N SER A 371 2.20 14.60 5.45
CA SER A 371 1.85 13.26 5.95
C SER A 371 2.39 12.95 7.34
N ALA A 372 3.42 13.66 7.82
CA ALA A 372 4.08 13.34 9.08
C ALA A 372 3.18 13.46 10.32
N PRO A 373 2.40 14.54 10.54
CA PRO A 373 1.52 14.65 11.70
C PRO A 373 0.47 13.54 11.80
N VAL A 374 0.06 12.98 10.65
CA VAL A 374 -0.93 11.89 10.62
C VAL A 374 -0.43 10.67 11.40
N ALA A 375 0.88 10.39 11.37
CA ALA A 375 1.46 9.26 12.11
C ALA A 375 1.19 9.33 13.63
N ILE A 376 1.19 10.53 14.21
CA ILE A 376 0.86 10.73 15.63
C ILE A 376 -0.65 10.67 15.85
N LEU A 377 -1.44 11.30 14.98
CA LEU A 377 -2.90 11.27 15.06
C LEU A 377 -3.44 9.83 15.01
N GLU A 378 -2.84 8.97 14.23
CA GLU A 378 -3.18 7.55 14.16
C GLU A 378 -3.13 6.87 15.53
N TYR A 379 -2.10 7.15 16.34
CA TYR A 379 -2.02 6.62 17.70
C TYR A 379 -3.21 7.05 18.58
N PHE A 380 -3.58 8.31 18.54
CA PHE A 380 -4.70 8.80 19.37
C PHE A 380 -6.02 8.12 18.98
N PHE A 381 -6.24 7.89 17.68
CA PHE A 381 -7.43 7.18 17.22
C PHE A 381 -7.38 5.69 17.61
N VAL A 382 -6.25 5.01 17.42
CA VAL A 382 -6.08 3.61 17.85
C VAL A 382 -6.30 3.48 19.35
N ARG A 383 -5.76 4.39 20.18
CA ARG A 383 -6.00 4.43 21.62
C ARG A 383 -7.49 4.65 21.94
N SER A 384 -8.19 5.50 21.19
CA SER A 384 -9.62 5.73 21.36
C SER A 384 -10.45 4.47 21.13
N PHE A 385 -10.18 3.72 20.01
CA PHE A 385 -10.94 2.47 19.80
C PHE A 385 -10.53 1.38 20.81
N ALA A 386 -9.27 1.31 21.23
CA ALA A 386 -8.84 0.33 22.22
C ALA A 386 -9.54 0.57 23.56
N LYS A 387 -9.67 1.82 24.01
CA LYS A 387 -10.44 2.17 25.21
C LYS A 387 -11.94 1.83 25.04
N ALA A 388 -12.52 2.16 23.89
CA ALA A 388 -13.91 1.80 23.60
C ALA A 388 -14.14 0.29 23.57
N ASN A 389 -13.11 -0.50 23.24
CA ASN A 389 -13.15 -1.96 23.28
C ASN A 389 -12.97 -2.55 24.69
N ALA A 390 -12.37 -1.82 25.62
CA ALA A 390 -12.16 -2.25 27.01
C ALA A 390 -13.37 -1.96 27.92
N ALA A 391 -14.27 -1.09 27.49
CA ALA A 391 -15.52 -0.83 28.22
C ALA A 391 -16.48 -2.04 28.11
N PRO A 392 -17.09 -2.50 29.21
CA PRO A 392 -17.96 -3.66 29.27
C PRO A 392 -19.21 -3.53 28.38
#